data_c22b65549e60f81171decb8def8f9af9
#
_entry.id   c22b65549e60f81171decb8def8f9af9
#
_cell.length_a   1.000
_cell.length_b   1.000
_cell.length_c   1.000
_cell.angle_alpha   90.00
_cell.angle_beta   90.00
_cell.angle_gamma   90.00
#
_symmetry.space_group_name_H-M   'P 1'
#
loop_
_entity.id
_entity.type
_entity.pdbx_description
1 polymer ?
#
loop_
_entity_poly.entity_id
_entity_poly.type
_entity_poly.pdbx_seq_one_letter_code
_entity_poly.pdbx_strand_id
1 'polypeptide(L)'
;DDSTGAIAYEGIAVQIPEEMGFPDGMTIDRCGNLWIALWGGYGVGCWNPHSGELLHRIFVPCPNAASCAFGGENLDTLYITTAGGTPDSRLRQDYPLSGSLFVCKPGVYGVKACFFYKKN
;
A
#
# COMPACT_ATOMS: atom_id res chain seq x y z
N ASP A 1 -1.89 -0.59 -23.52
CA ASP A 1 -2.38 -1.22 -24.75
C ASP A 1 -2.17 -2.73 -24.66
N ASP A 2 -3.24 -3.47 -24.44
CA ASP A 2 -3.21 -4.94 -24.19
C ASP A 2 -2.75 -5.74 -25.41
N SER A 3 -2.83 -5.16 -26.60
CA SER A 3 -2.43 -5.86 -27.85
C SER A 3 -0.93 -5.78 -28.12
N THR A 4 -0.29 -4.71 -27.69
CA THR A 4 1.13 -4.44 -27.95
C THR A 4 2.01 -4.51 -26.70
N GLY A 5 1.42 -4.46 -25.51
CA GLY A 5 2.13 -4.28 -24.25
C GLY A 5 2.73 -2.86 -24.07
N ALA A 6 2.41 -1.94 -24.96
CA ALA A 6 2.88 -0.57 -24.86
C ALA A 6 2.23 0.15 -23.69
N ILE A 7 3.03 0.94 -22.97
CA ILE A 7 2.58 1.81 -21.87
C ILE A 7 2.68 3.26 -22.31
N ALA A 8 1.73 4.08 -21.84
CA ALA A 8 1.73 5.53 -22.03
C ALA A 8 1.55 6.21 -20.67
N TYR A 9 2.19 7.38 -20.51
CA TYR A 9 1.97 8.22 -19.34
C TYR A 9 0.64 8.97 -19.50
N GLU A 10 -0.29 8.77 -18.55
CA GLU A 10 -1.62 9.40 -18.57
C GLU A 10 -1.76 10.54 -17.54
N GLY A 11 -0.84 10.64 -16.59
CA GLY A 11 -0.88 11.68 -15.56
C GLY A 11 -0.61 11.17 -14.16
N ILE A 12 -0.73 12.08 -13.19
CA ILE A 12 -0.63 11.77 -11.76
C ILE A 12 -2.05 11.49 -11.24
N ALA A 13 -2.30 10.26 -10.79
CA ALA A 13 -3.60 9.87 -10.24
C ALA A 13 -3.83 10.42 -8.83
N VAL A 14 -2.79 10.45 -7.99
CA VAL A 14 -2.84 10.91 -6.59
C VAL A 14 -1.57 11.69 -6.28
N GLN A 15 -1.73 12.89 -5.72
CA GLN A 15 -0.62 13.66 -5.17
C GLN A 15 -0.67 13.57 -3.64
N ILE A 16 0.34 12.91 -3.04
CA ILE A 16 0.44 12.74 -1.60
C ILE A 16 1.24 13.91 -1.02
N PRO A 17 0.71 14.66 -0.03
CA PRO A 17 1.45 15.71 0.66
C PRO A 17 2.72 15.16 1.34
N GLU A 18 3.82 15.90 1.28
CA GLU A 18 5.13 15.45 1.83
C GLU A 18 5.05 15.11 3.32
N GLU A 19 4.26 15.84 4.09
CA GLU A 19 4.06 15.60 5.52
C GLU A 19 3.34 14.28 5.84
N MET A 20 2.72 13.65 4.85
CA MET A 20 2.12 12.32 4.99
C MET A 20 3.11 11.17 4.77
N GLY A 21 4.32 11.45 4.31
CA GLY A 21 5.34 10.49 3.95
C GLY A 21 5.41 10.22 2.44
N PHE A 22 6.27 9.30 2.04
CA PHE A 22 6.50 8.97 0.63
C PHE A 22 5.70 7.74 0.21
N PRO A 23 5.05 7.73 -0.97
CA PRO A 23 4.39 6.55 -1.49
C PRO A 23 5.39 5.43 -1.75
N ASP A 24 5.03 4.21 -1.33
CA ASP A 24 5.79 2.98 -1.57
C ASP A 24 4.85 1.93 -2.19
N GLY A 25 4.84 0.68 -1.76
CA GLY A 25 3.98 -0.36 -2.33
C GLY A 25 2.49 -0.06 -2.17
N MET A 26 1.69 -0.51 -3.13
CA MET A 26 0.26 -0.22 -3.19
C MET A 26 -0.58 -1.41 -3.66
N THR A 27 -1.87 -1.35 -3.37
CA THR A 27 -2.89 -2.26 -3.87
C THR A 27 -4.18 -1.51 -4.21
N ILE A 28 -5.17 -2.21 -4.77
CA ILE A 28 -6.47 -1.65 -5.17
C ILE A 28 -7.60 -2.40 -4.49
N ASP A 29 -8.69 -1.71 -4.12
CA ASP A 29 -9.93 -2.32 -3.68
C ASP A 29 -10.94 -2.52 -4.83
N ARG A 30 -12.06 -3.18 -4.52
CA ARG A 30 -13.14 -3.44 -5.52
C ARG A 30 -13.83 -2.18 -6.02
N CYS A 31 -13.74 -1.09 -5.29
CA CYS A 31 -14.28 0.21 -5.69
C CYS A 31 -13.30 0.99 -6.58
N GLY A 32 -12.09 0.46 -6.81
CA GLY A 32 -11.06 1.10 -7.60
C GLY A 32 -10.22 2.09 -6.82
N ASN A 33 -10.36 2.16 -5.48
CA ASN A 33 -9.54 3.06 -4.67
C ASN A 33 -8.14 2.47 -4.45
N LEU A 34 -7.15 3.36 -4.40
CA LEU A 34 -5.73 3.01 -4.22
C LEU A 34 -5.37 3.00 -2.75
N TRP A 35 -4.87 1.87 -2.26
CA TRP A 35 -4.33 1.71 -0.91
C TRP A 35 -2.82 1.76 -1.00
N ILE A 36 -2.20 2.83 -0.48
CA ILE A 36 -0.79 3.16 -0.68
C ILE A 36 -0.08 3.17 0.67
N ALA A 37 0.96 2.35 0.81
CA ALA A 37 1.84 2.39 1.96
C ALA A 37 2.69 3.66 1.94
N LEU A 38 2.88 4.26 3.11
CA LEU A 38 3.54 5.56 3.27
C LEU A 38 4.84 5.38 4.07
N TRP A 39 5.96 5.46 3.38
CA TRP A 39 7.27 5.48 4.02
C TRP A 39 7.47 6.79 4.79
N GLY A 40 7.77 6.70 6.07
CA GLY A 40 7.78 7.85 6.98
C GLY A 40 6.40 8.31 7.42
N GLY A 41 5.32 7.73 6.87
CA GLY A 41 3.94 8.15 7.11
C GLY A 41 3.16 7.30 8.12
N TYR A 42 3.80 6.35 8.79
CA TYR A 42 3.20 5.53 9.86
C TYR A 42 1.96 4.75 9.44
N GLY A 43 1.86 4.31 8.20
CA GLY A 43 0.71 3.49 7.80
C GLY A 43 0.39 3.49 6.32
N VAL A 44 -0.89 3.30 6.04
CA VAL A 44 -1.45 3.19 4.69
C VAL A 44 -2.57 4.21 4.53
N GLY A 45 -2.58 4.93 3.43
CA GLY A 45 -3.71 5.77 3.03
C GLY A 45 -4.51 5.12 1.91
N CYS A 46 -5.80 5.45 1.83
CA CYS A 46 -6.71 5.06 0.76
C CYS A 46 -7.19 6.29 0.01
N TRP A 47 -6.98 6.35 -1.29
CA TRP A 47 -7.37 7.47 -2.15
C TRP A 47 -8.29 7.04 -3.27
N ASN A 48 -9.20 7.94 -3.61
CA ASN A 48 -9.92 7.87 -4.87
C ASN A 48 -9.01 8.39 -6.01
N PRO A 49 -8.59 7.56 -6.98
CA PRO A 49 -7.67 7.98 -8.04
C PRO A 49 -8.28 8.96 -9.05
N HIS A 50 -9.61 9.09 -9.09
CA HIS A 50 -10.29 10.01 -10.01
C HIS A 50 -10.43 11.41 -9.43
N SER A 51 -10.64 11.54 -8.12
CA SER A 51 -10.75 12.83 -7.44
C SER A 51 -9.46 13.29 -6.75
N GLY A 52 -8.52 12.36 -6.51
CA GLY A 52 -7.33 12.60 -5.68
C GLY A 52 -7.63 12.69 -4.17
N GLU A 53 -8.86 12.45 -3.76
CA GLU A 53 -9.31 12.59 -2.36
C GLU A 53 -8.79 11.45 -1.48
N LEU A 54 -8.26 11.80 -0.29
CA LEU A 54 -7.95 10.85 0.76
C LEU A 54 -9.25 10.41 1.46
N LEU A 55 -9.58 9.13 1.36
CA LEU A 55 -10.80 8.55 1.92
C LEU A 55 -10.59 7.98 3.32
N HIS A 56 -9.49 7.26 3.54
CA HIS A 56 -9.18 6.58 4.80
C HIS A 56 -7.69 6.59 5.08
N ARG A 57 -7.33 6.46 6.37
CA ARG A 57 -5.96 6.26 6.81
C ARG A 57 -5.89 5.20 7.90
N ILE A 58 -4.98 4.26 7.76
CA ILE A 58 -4.69 3.21 8.74
C ILE A 58 -3.30 3.45 9.27
N PHE A 59 -3.18 3.57 10.59
CA PHE A 59 -1.90 3.78 11.26
C PHE A 59 -1.32 2.47 11.79
N VAL A 60 0.00 2.35 11.72
CA VAL A 60 0.80 1.31 12.35
C VAL A 60 1.83 1.96 13.29
N PRO A 61 2.26 1.28 14.37
CA PRO A 61 3.14 1.88 15.38
C PRO A 61 4.62 1.89 14.96
N CYS A 62 4.89 2.16 13.68
CA CYS A 62 6.24 2.31 13.14
C CYS A 62 6.21 3.18 11.87
N PRO A 63 7.29 3.95 11.58
CA PRO A 63 7.23 4.98 10.54
C PRO A 63 7.13 4.43 9.12
N ASN A 64 7.81 3.31 8.83
CA ASN A 64 8.09 2.91 7.45
C ASN A 64 7.20 1.74 7.01
N ALA A 65 5.92 2.03 6.72
CA ALA A 65 5.09 1.11 5.97
C ALA A 65 5.61 1.02 4.53
N ALA A 66 5.90 -0.20 4.05
CA ALA A 66 6.60 -0.42 2.79
C ALA A 66 5.69 -0.96 1.68
N SER A 67 4.71 -1.78 2.03
CA SER A 67 3.74 -2.29 1.05
C SER A 67 2.45 -2.72 1.75
N CYS A 68 1.41 -2.90 0.96
CA CYS A 68 0.16 -3.47 1.43
C CYS A 68 -0.49 -4.35 0.37
N ALA A 69 -1.29 -5.33 0.81
CA ALA A 69 -2.04 -6.22 -0.07
C ALA A 69 -3.30 -6.73 0.62
N PHE A 70 -4.38 -6.86 -0.14
CA PHE A 70 -5.56 -7.57 0.32
C PHE A 70 -5.36 -9.08 0.23
N GLY A 71 -5.80 -9.80 1.25
CA GLY A 71 -5.75 -11.25 1.34
C GLY A 71 -6.86 -11.81 2.22
N GLY A 72 -6.69 -13.07 2.64
CA GLY A 72 -7.75 -13.85 3.27
C GLY A 72 -8.69 -14.46 2.25
N GLU A 73 -9.57 -15.35 2.69
CA GLU A 73 -10.49 -16.09 1.83
C GLU A 73 -11.40 -15.15 1.00
N ASN A 74 -11.83 -14.05 1.62
CA ASN A 74 -12.74 -13.07 0.99
C ASN A 74 -12.03 -11.82 0.47
N LEU A 75 -10.70 -11.73 0.56
CA LEU A 75 -9.93 -10.51 0.26
C LEU A 75 -10.37 -9.30 1.11
N ASP A 76 -10.82 -9.52 2.35
CA ASP A 76 -11.31 -8.51 3.28
C ASP A 76 -10.27 -8.08 4.32
N THR A 77 -9.10 -8.69 4.27
CA THR A 77 -8.01 -8.45 5.22
C THR A 77 -6.86 -7.74 4.50
N LEU A 78 -6.50 -6.56 5.00
CA LEU A 78 -5.35 -5.80 4.50
C LEU A 78 -4.11 -6.17 5.31
N TYR A 79 -3.10 -6.68 4.63
CA TYR A 79 -1.77 -6.97 5.16
C TYR A 79 -0.86 -5.78 4.86
N ILE A 80 -0.09 -5.33 5.86
CA ILE A 80 0.79 -4.17 5.75
C ILE A 80 2.19 -4.60 6.19
N THR A 81 3.15 -4.53 5.29
CA THR A 81 4.56 -4.78 5.61
C THR A 81 5.25 -3.49 6.05
N THR A 82 6.23 -3.62 6.92
CA THR A 82 7.01 -2.48 7.41
C THR A 82 8.51 -2.79 7.35
N ALA A 83 9.33 -1.75 7.19
CA ALA A 83 10.77 -1.90 7.17
C ALA A 83 11.37 -1.86 8.59
N GLY A 84 12.25 -2.82 8.89
CA GLY A 84 12.89 -2.96 10.21
C GLY A 84 14.21 -2.20 10.37
N GLY A 85 14.70 -1.56 9.31
CA GLY A 85 16.03 -0.98 9.30
C GLY A 85 17.15 -2.03 9.39
N THR A 86 18.38 -1.57 9.55
CA THR A 86 19.52 -2.45 9.84
C THR A 86 19.54 -2.86 11.32
N PRO A 87 20.22 -3.96 11.72
CA PRO A 87 20.33 -4.39 13.12
C PRO A 87 20.83 -3.29 14.06
N ASP A 88 21.72 -2.41 13.57
CA ASP A 88 22.35 -1.34 14.34
C ASP A 88 21.56 0.00 14.26
N SER A 89 20.42 0.00 13.56
CA SER A 89 19.63 1.23 13.42
C SER A 89 18.89 1.56 14.71
N ARG A 90 18.83 2.83 15.09
CA ARG A 90 17.99 3.32 16.17
C ARG A 90 16.50 3.08 15.93
N LEU A 91 16.11 2.82 14.68
CA LEU A 91 14.72 2.61 14.28
C LEU A 91 14.02 1.55 15.14
N ARG A 92 14.69 0.41 15.41
CA ARG A 92 14.12 -0.65 16.25
C ARG A 92 14.13 -0.35 17.73
N GLN A 93 14.99 0.54 18.17
CA GLN A 93 15.01 1.01 19.57
C GLN A 93 13.80 1.92 19.83
N ASP A 94 13.55 2.86 18.92
CA ASP A 94 12.46 3.82 19.05
C ASP A 94 11.10 3.20 18.64
N TYR A 95 11.12 2.27 17.69
CA TYR A 95 9.94 1.56 17.14
C TYR A 95 10.17 0.04 17.11
N PRO A 96 9.98 -0.64 18.25
CA PRO A 96 10.31 -2.08 18.38
C PRO A 96 9.58 -3.00 17.41
N LEU A 97 8.42 -2.57 16.89
CA LEU A 97 7.62 -3.32 15.91
C LEU A 97 7.99 -3.05 14.45
N SER A 98 9.02 -2.24 14.18
CA SER A 98 9.54 -2.04 12.83
C SER A 98 10.04 -3.35 12.22
N GLY A 99 9.60 -3.65 10.99
CA GLY A 99 9.85 -4.92 10.29
C GLY A 99 8.79 -5.98 10.53
N SER A 100 7.76 -5.70 11.32
CA SER A 100 6.61 -6.59 11.51
C SER A 100 5.63 -6.51 10.35
N LEU A 101 4.82 -7.57 10.22
CA LEU A 101 3.64 -7.62 9.38
C LEU A 101 2.42 -7.26 10.24
N PHE A 102 1.68 -6.24 9.82
CA PHE A 102 0.41 -5.85 10.43
C PHE A 102 -0.76 -6.31 9.58
N VAL A 103 -1.90 -6.52 10.23
CA VAL A 103 -3.14 -6.89 9.58
C VAL A 103 -4.31 -6.11 10.15
N CYS A 104 -5.28 -5.76 9.29
CA CYS A 104 -6.55 -5.18 9.71
C CYS A 104 -7.66 -5.53 8.73
N LYS A 105 -8.90 -5.29 9.13
CA LYS A 105 -10.09 -5.38 8.27
C LYS A 105 -10.65 -3.97 8.05
N PRO A 106 -10.34 -3.34 6.93
CA PRO A 106 -10.75 -1.94 6.66
C PRO A 106 -12.21 -1.78 6.30
N GLY A 107 -13.00 -2.86 6.24
CA GLY A 107 -14.40 -2.83 5.86
C GLY A 107 -14.67 -2.83 4.36
N VAL A 108 -13.63 -3.03 3.56
CA VAL A 108 -13.71 -3.13 2.10
C VAL A 108 -13.02 -4.41 1.63
N TYR A 109 -13.20 -4.75 0.36
CA TYR A 109 -12.65 -5.95 -0.25
C TYR A 109 -11.64 -5.58 -1.34
N GLY A 110 -10.55 -6.32 -1.42
CA GLY A 110 -9.61 -6.24 -2.53
C GLY A 110 -10.11 -6.93 -3.79
N VAL A 111 -9.31 -6.87 -4.83
CA VAL A 111 -9.51 -7.59 -6.09
C VAL A 111 -8.53 -8.77 -6.19
N LYS A 112 -8.95 -9.82 -6.90
CA LYS A 112 -8.08 -10.95 -7.17
C LYS A 112 -6.95 -10.49 -8.09
N ALA A 113 -5.71 -10.80 -7.71
CA ALA A 113 -4.56 -10.50 -8.55
C ALA A 113 -4.62 -11.23 -9.90
N CYS A 114 -4.14 -10.57 -10.94
CA CYS A 114 -3.98 -11.18 -12.25
C CYS A 114 -2.82 -12.19 -12.20
N PHE A 115 -3.02 -13.34 -12.84
CA PHE A 115 -1.96 -14.33 -12.99
C PHE A 115 -1.10 -14.02 -14.20
N PHE A 116 0.21 -14.19 -14.04
CA PHE A 116 1.12 -14.20 -15.17
C PHE A 116 1.08 -15.56 -15.84
N TYR A 117 0.69 -15.61 -17.10
CA TYR A 117 0.72 -16.83 -17.90
C TYR A 117 1.91 -16.80 -18.85
N LYS A 118 2.87 -17.69 -18.64
CA LYS A 118 3.91 -17.95 -19.64
C LYS A 118 3.30 -18.81 -20.75
N LYS A 119 3.21 -18.27 -21.97
CA LYS A 119 2.94 -19.11 -23.15
C LYS A 119 4.18 -20.01 -23.36
N ASN A 120 3.98 -21.33 -23.32
CA ASN A 120 5.00 -22.31 -23.69
C ASN A 120 5.21 -22.29 -25.20
#